data_b0e2e257c994434c27e232d3e37fa13c
#
_entry.id   b0e2e257c994434c27e232d3e37fa13c
#
_cell.length_a   1.000
_cell.length_b   1.000
_cell.length_c   1.000
_cell.angle_alpha   90.00
_cell.angle_beta   90.00
_cell.angle_gamma   90.00
#
_symmetry.space_group_name_H-M   'P 1'
#
loop_
_entity.id
_entity.type
_entity.pdbx_description
1 polymer ?
#
loop_
_entity_poly.entity_id
_entity_poly.type
_entity_poly.pdbx_seq_one_letter_code
_entity_poly.pdbx_strand_id
1 'polypeptide(L)'
;PLAVSPYFVGMWIIGGLCALGAAWQAKYHRLAALMMMSGAGVVTCLTFLWFSAPDLGLTQLTVEVVTTVLFLLGLRWLPRRIEDMPGRHSTPPLLVRMRRGRDLVLSIGVGCGMALLSWAMMTRPFSQSISPFFLARALPEGGGSNVVNVMLVDFRGYDTMGEITVLSAVALAVYALLRRFRPPRESTRLPSQQRLPPDIVTDLV
;
A
#
# COMPACT_ATOMS: atom_id res chain seq x y z
N PRO A 1 -30.38 -11.56 3.96
CA PRO A 1 -29.18 -11.82 3.19
C PRO A 1 -29.04 -10.73 2.15
N LEU A 2 -28.03 -9.88 2.30
CA LEU A 2 -27.67 -8.87 1.32
C LEU A 2 -27.32 -9.63 0.03
N ALA A 3 -28.13 -9.46 -1.00
CA ALA A 3 -27.83 -10.00 -2.32
C ALA A 3 -26.53 -9.32 -2.79
N VAL A 4 -25.45 -10.08 -2.80
CA VAL A 4 -24.15 -9.57 -3.23
C VAL A 4 -24.26 -9.27 -4.72
N SER A 5 -24.13 -8.01 -5.09
CA SER A 5 -24.20 -7.58 -6.49
C SER A 5 -23.09 -8.27 -7.30
N PRO A 6 -23.39 -8.88 -8.47
CA PRO A 6 -22.37 -9.51 -9.32
C PRO A 6 -21.30 -8.51 -9.78
N TYR A 7 -21.65 -7.23 -9.93
CA TYR A 7 -20.70 -6.17 -10.26
C TYR A 7 -19.68 -5.94 -9.15
N PHE A 8 -20.12 -6.00 -7.89
CA PHE A 8 -19.25 -5.88 -6.74
C PHE A 8 -18.26 -7.04 -6.65
N VAL A 9 -18.73 -8.26 -6.89
CA VAL A 9 -17.87 -9.46 -6.94
C VAL A 9 -16.84 -9.35 -8.08
N GLY A 10 -17.30 -8.94 -9.27
CA GLY A 10 -16.40 -8.74 -10.42
C GLY A 10 -15.28 -7.73 -10.13
N MET A 11 -15.63 -6.62 -9.51
CA MET A 11 -14.67 -5.59 -9.09
C MET A 11 -13.61 -6.17 -8.12
N TRP A 12 -14.03 -6.94 -7.13
CA TRP A 12 -13.11 -7.57 -6.17
C TRP A 12 -12.26 -8.69 -6.78
N ILE A 13 -12.79 -9.43 -7.77
CA ILE A 13 -11.99 -10.39 -8.54
C ILE A 13 -10.87 -9.65 -9.28
N ILE A 14 -11.18 -8.54 -9.94
CA ILE A 14 -10.16 -7.72 -10.63
C ILE A 14 -9.11 -7.21 -9.63
N GLY A 15 -9.54 -6.67 -8.50
CA GLY A 15 -8.63 -6.21 -7.45
C GLY A 15 -7.73 -7.33 -6.90
N GLY A 16 -8.29 -8.50 -6.67
CA GLY A 16 -7.55 -9.69 -6.24
C GLY A 16 -6.52 -10.15 -7.29
N LEU A 17 -6.89 -10.16 -8.57
CA LEU A 17 -5.97 -10.49 -9.66
C LEU A 17 -4.85 -9.44 -9.77
N CYS A 18 -5.16 -8.16 -9.60
CA CYS A 18 -4.16 -7.10 -9.55
C CYS A 18 -3.19 -7.30 -8.37
N ALA A 19 -3.68 -7.61 -7.18
CA ALA A 19 -2.86 -7.85 -6.00
C ALA A 19 -1.95 -9.08 -6.17
N LEU A 20 -2.49 -10.19 -6.68
CA LEU A 20 -1.73 -11.40 -6.98
C LEU A 20 -0.70 -11.15 -8.08
N GLY A 21 -1.07 -10.43 -9.13
CA GLY A 21 -0.18 -10.03 -10.21
C GLY A 21 0.94 -9.13 -9.71
N ALA A 22 0.65 -8.17 -8.83
CA ALA A 22 1.64 -7.32 -8.19
C ALA A 22 2.65 -8.15 -7.40
N ALA A 23 2.19 -9.10 -6.58
CA ALA A 23 3.05 -9.99 -5.81
C ALA A 23 3.95 -10.85 -6.71
N TRP A 24 3.41 -11.35 -7.81
CA TRP A 24 4.17 -12.13 -8.79
C TRP A 24 5.22 -11.29 -9.52
N GLN A 25 4.84 -10.10 -10.00
CA GLN A 25 5.71 -9.21 -10.77
C GLN A 25 6.73 -8.46 -9.91
N ALA A 26 6.50 -8.32 -8.61
CA ALA A 26 7.39 -7.63 -7.68
C ALA A 26 8.84 -8.12 -7.75
N LYS A 27 9.01 -9.40 -8.09
CA LYS A 27 10.33 -10.03 -8.22
C LYS A 27 11.04 -9.67 -9.54
N TYR A 28 10.31 -9.56 -10.64
CA TYR A 28 10.87 -9.46 -11.99
C TYR A 28 10.72 -8.05 -12.59
N HIS A 29 9.54 -7.47 -12.46
CA HIS A 29 9.17 -6.20 -13.09
C HIS A 29 8.56 -5.24 -12.06
N ARG A 30 9.42 -4.55 -11.32
CA ARG A 30 9.03 -3.67 -10.20
C ARG A 30 8.01 -2.61 -10.61
N LEU A 31 8.16 -2.03 -11.81
CA LEU A 31 7.21 -1.02 -12.32
C LEU A 31 5.84 -1.63 -12.61
N ALA A 32 5.79 -2.81 -13.25
CA ALA A 32 4.54 -3.50 -13.50
C ALA A 32 3.84 -3.91 -12.19
N ALA A 33 4.60 -4.39 -11.19
CA ALA A 33 4.08 -4.68 -9.86
C ALA A 33 3.46 -3.44 -9.20
N LEU A 34 4.10 -2.28 -9.33
CA LEU A 34 3.58 -1.02 -8.78
C LEU A 34 2.28 -0.62 -9.46
N MET A 35 2.20 -0.70 -10.79
CA MET A 35 0.97 -0.41 -11.53
C MET A 35 -0.19 -1.34 -11.13
N MET A 36 0.10 -2.64 -10.95
CA MET A 36 -0.91 -3.59 -10.49
C MET A 36 -1.34 -3.32 -9.05
N MET A 37 -0.42 -2.92 -8.18
CA MET A 37 -0.74 -2.54 -6.81
C MET A 37 -1.67 -1.32 -6.78
N SER A 38 -1.40 -0.31 -7.61
CA SER A 38 -2.30 0.85 -7.76
C SER A 38 -3.67 0.45 -8.30
N GLY A 39 -3.75 -0.54 -9.18
CA GLY A 39 -5.03 -1.11 -9.62
C GLY A 39 -5.85 -1.70 -8.47
N ALA A 40 -5.20 -2.43 -7.54
CA ALA A 40 -5.85 -2.93 -6.33
C ALA A 40 -6.29 -1.78 -5.40
N GLY A 41 -5.49 -0.72 -5.28
CA GLY A 41 -5.84 0.49 -4.52
C GLY A 41 -7.07 1.20 -5.08
N VAL A 42 -7.19 1.30 -6.40
CA VAL A 42 -8.39 1.86 -7.07
C VAL A 42 -9.64 1.03 -6.76
N VAL A 43 -9.54 -0.30 -6.75
CA VAL A 43 -10.67 -1.18 -6.37
C VAL A 43 -11.09 -0.91 -4.92
N THR A 44 -10.14 -0.70 -4.03
CA THR A 44 -10.43 -0.34 -2.63
C THR A 44 -11.15 1.02 -2.56
N CYS A 45 -10.70 2.02 -3.32
CA CYS A 45 -11.36 3.31 -3.43
C CYS A 45 -12.80 3.19 -3.94
N LEU A 46 -13.02 2.41 -5.00
CA LEU A 46 -14.36 2.14 -5.54
C LEU A 46 -15.26 1.42 -4.54
N THR A 47 -14.69 0.57 -3.68
CA THR A 47 -15.40 -0.10 -2.60
C THR A 47 -15.96 0.92 -1.59
N PHE A 48 -15.16 1.91 -1.21
CA PHE A 48 -15.64 2.97 -0.33
C PHE A 48 -16.77 3.78 -0.96
N LEU A 49 -16.65 4.10 -2.26
CA LEU A 49 -17.72 4.79 -2.99
C LEU A 49 -18.98 3.93 -3.08
N TRP A 50 -18.83 2.62 -3.28
CA TRP A 50 -19.94 1.67 -3.30
C TRP A 50 -20.74 1.67 -1.99
N PHE A 51 -20.04 1.77 -0.88
CA PHE A 51 -20.65 1.86 0.45
C PHE A 51 -21.05 3.29 0.87
N SER A 52 -21.11 4.22 -0.07
CA SER A 52 -21.50 5.62 0.18
C SER A 52 -20.59 6.33 1.20
N ALA A 53 -19.30 6.01 1.17
CA ALA A 53 -18.27 6.64 1.98
C ALA A 53 -17.29 7.45 1.11
N PRO A 54 -17.74 8.57 0.49
CA PRO A 54 -16.92 9.32 -0.47
C PRO A 54 -15.67 9.93 0.16
N ASP A 55 -15.72 10.30 1.43
CA ASP A 55 -14.57 10.85 2.16
C ASP A 55 -13.43 9.84 2.27
N LEU A 56 -13.76 8.59 2.60
CA LEU A 56 -12.77 7.50 2.63
C LEU A 56 -12.23 7.18 1.24
N GLY A 57 -13.10 7.22 0.22
CA GLY A 57 -12.70 7.03 -1.17
C GLY A 57 -11.71 8.10 -1.63
N LEU A 58 -11.97 9.37 -1.32
CA LEU A 58 -11.09 10.49 -1.67
C LEU A 58 -9.74 10.40 -0.95
N THR A 59 -9.76 10.08 0.33
CA THR A 59 -8.55 9.89 1.13
C THR A 59 -7.71 8.74 0.59
N GLN A 60 -8.34 7.60 0.28
CA GLN A 60 -7.66 6.45 -0.31
C GLN A 60 -7.02 6.80 -1.67
N LEU A 61 -7.73 7.52 -2.52
CA LEU A 61 -7.21 7.95 -3.82
C LEU A 61 -5.99 8.87 -3.66
N THR A 62 -6.06 9.81 -2.74
CA THR A 62 -4.95 10.73 -2.46
C THR A 62 -3.72 9.98 -1.95
N VAL A 63 -3.91 9.07 -1.01
CA VAL A 63 -2.82 8.24 -0.46
C VAL A 63 -2.21 7.36 -1.56
N GLU A 64 -3.04 6.77 -2.42
CA GLU A 64 -2.60 5.91 -3.52
C GLU A 64 -1.69 6.69 -4.50
N VAL A 65 -2.11 7.88 -4.91
CA VAL A 65 -1.32 8.74 -5.81
C VAL A 65 0.02 9.12 -5.18
N VAL A 66 -0.01 9.63 -3.94
CA VAL A 66 1.21 10.04 -3.24
C VAL A 66 2.17 8.86 -3.04
N THR A 67 1.64 7.73 -2.61
CA THR A 67 2.44 6.52 -2.37
C THR A 67 3.05 5.99 -3.66
N THR A 68 2.28 5.98 -4.76
CA THR A 68 2.78 5.58 -6.08
C THR A 68 3.93 6.47 -6.55
N VAL A 69 3.78 7.79 -6.40
CA VAL A 69 4.85 8.74 -6.74
C VAL A 69 6.09 8.51 -5.88
N LEU A 70 5.93 8.32 -4.57
CA LEU A 70 7.05 8.02 -3.66
C LEU A 70 7.75 6.71 -4.03
N PHE A 71 7.01 5.66 -4.37
CA PHE A 71 7.60 4.40 -4.81
C PHE A 71 8.32 4.56 -6.16
N LEU A 72 7.76 5.29 -7.12
CA LEU A 72 8.43 5.58 -8.40
C LEU A 72 9.75 6.32 -8.17
N LEU A 73 9.77 7.31 -7.29
CA LEU A 73 10.99 8.01 -6.90
C LEU A 73 11.97 7.06 -6.21
N GLY A 74 11.48 6.22 -5.29
CA GLY A 74 12.29 5.23 -4.58
C GLY A 74 12.91 4.17 -5.50
N LEU A 75 12.19 3.73 -6.54
CA LEU A 75 12.70 2.78 -7.52
C LEU A 75 13.93 3.29 -8.26
N ARG A 76 14.06 4.61 -8.43
CA ARG A 76 15.24 5.24 -9.04
C ARG A 76 16.52 5.00 -8.25
N TRP A 77 16.42 4.84 -6.92
CA TRP A 77 17.55 4.67 -6.01
C TRP A 77 17.89 3.21 -5.75
N LEU A 78 17.01 2.28 -6.14
CA LEU A 78 17.25 0.86 -5.97
C LEU A 78 18.23 0.35 -7.03
N PRO A 79 19.25 -0.41 -6.62
CA PRO A 79 20.21 -0.99 -7.56
C PRO A 79 19.46 -1.88 -8.56
N ARG A 80 19.92 -1.84 -9.82
CA ARG A 80 19.44 -2.80 -10.82
C ARG A 80 19.76 -4.20 -10.35
N ARG A 81 18.80 -5.11 -10.50
CA ARG A 81 19.06 -6.52 -10.22
C ARG A 81 20.10 -7.03 -11.19
N ILE A 82 21.17 -7.57 -10.68
CA ILE A 82 22.15 -8.32 -11.46
C ILE A 82 21.51 -9.68 -11.75
N GLU A 83 20.67 -9.76 -12.76
CA GLU A 83 19.97 -11.00 -13.12
C GLU A 83 20.79 -11.90 -14.04
N ASP A 84 21.83 -11.39 -14.67
CA ASP A 84 22.55 -12.08 -15.74
C ASP A 84 24.04 -12.26 -15.45
N MET A 85 24.37 -12.93 -14.35
CA MET A 85 25.64 -13.64 -14.35
C MET A 85 25.39 -15.04 -14.94
N PRO A 86 25.85 -15.32 -16.18
CA PRO A 86 25.79 -16.65 -16.74
C PRO A 86 26.55 -17.60 -15.82
N GLY A 87 25.87 -18.61 -15.29
CA GLY A 87 26.47 -19.63 -14.43
C GLY A 87 25.93 -19.75 -13.00
N ARG A 88 25.01 -18.88 -12.55
CA ARG A 88 24.45 -18.95 -11.19
C ARG A 88 23.02 -19.50 -11.13
N HIS A 89 22.72 -20.53 -11.90
CA HIS A 89 21.54 -21.38 -11.71
C HIS A 89 21.82 -22.43 -10.61
N SER A 90 22.38 -22.01 -9.49
CA SER A 90 22.44 -22.89 -8.32
C SER A 90 21.05 -22.89 -7.68
N THR A 91 20.41 -24.06 -7.68
CA THR A 91 19.21 -24.32 -6.85
C THR A 91 19.46 -23.72 -5.47
N PRO A 92 18.56 -22.87 -4.95
CA PRO A 92 18.79 -22.25 -3.66
C PRO A 92 19.00 -23.33 -2.61
N PRO A 93 19.98 -23.19 -1.70
CA PRO A 93 20.27 -24.19 -0.68
C PRO A 93 18.99 -24.50 0.12
N LEU A 94 18.84 -25.73 0.57
CA LEU A 94 17.64 -26.23 1.27
C LEU A 94 17.14 -25.26 2.36
N LEU A 95 18.08 -24.67 3.12
CA LEU A 95 17.80 -23.67 4.16
C LEU A 95 17.05 -22.42 3.62
N VAL A 96 17.37 -21.97 2.41
CA VAL A 96 16.70 -20.82 1.79
C VAL A 96 15.25 -21.18 1.37
N ARG A 97 15.05 -22.40 0.87
CA ARG A 97 13.71 -22.91 0.55
C ARG A 97 12.86 -23.06 1.81
N MET A 98 13.42 -23.60 2.88
CA MET A 98 12.73 -23.71 4.17
C MET A 98 12.35 -22.35 4.75
N ARG A 99 13.27 -21.36 4.72
CA ARG A 99 12.94 -19.98 5.15
C ARG A 99 11.80 -19.39 4.34
N ARG A 100 11.85 -19.50 3.00
CA ARG A 100 10.79 -18.99 2.13
C ARG A 100 9.45 -19.71 2.38
N GLY A 101 9.48 -21.02 2.61
CA GLY A 101 8.29 -21.80 2.97
C GLY A 101 7.69 -21.34 4.30
N ARG A 102 8.51 -21.19 5.33
CA ARG A 102 8.09 -20.65 6.62
C ARG A 102 7.48 -19.25 6.49
N ASP A 103 8.16 -18.34 5.76
CA ASP A 103 7.72 -16.96 5.61
C ASP A 103 6.39 -16.89 4.83
N LEU A 104 6.20 -17.78 3.85
CA LEU A 104 4.93 -17.94 3.13
C LEU A 104 3.81 -18.42 4.06
N VAL A 105 4.06 -19.45 4.86
CA VAL A 105 3.08 -19.98 5.81
C VAL A 105 2.70 -18.92 6.85
N LEU A 106 3.69 -18.20 7.38
CA LEU A 106 3.45 -17.11 8.31
C LEU A 106 2.60 -15.99 7.67
N SER A 107 2.93 -15.57 6.45
CA SER A 107 2.18 -14.53 5.73
C SER A 107 0.74 -14.94 5.47
N ILE A 108 0.52 -16.17 5.00
CA ILE A 108 -0.84 -16.72 4.80
C ILE A 108 -1.57 -16.82 6.13
N GLY A 109 -0.91 -17.34 7.17
CA GLY A 109 -1.53 -17.50 8.50
C GLY A 109 -1.96 -16.17 9.10
N VAL A 110 -1.11 -15.15 9.04
CA VAL A 110 -1.46 -13.80 9.52
C VAL A 110 -2.56 -13.17 8.66
N GLY A 111 -2.46 -13.29 7.33
CA GLY A 111 -3.48 -12.74 6.42
C GLY A 111 -4.84 -13.38 6.62
N CYS A 112 -4.91 -14.71 6.70
CA CYS A 112 -6.14 -15.44 6.99
C CYS A 112 -6.68 -15.12 8.39
N GLY A 113 -5.81 -15.04 9.39
CA GLY A 113 -6.19 -14.67 10.75
C GLY A 113 -6.84 -13.30 10.82
N MET A 114 -6.24 -12.30 10.18
CA MET A 114 -6.81 -10.95 10.08
C MET A 114 -8.11 -10.91 9.30
N ALA A 115 -8.21 -11.66 8.21
CA ALA A 115 -9.45 -11.75 7.42
C ALA A 115 -10.59 -12.38 8.23
N LEU A 116 -10.31 -13.46 8.95
CA LEU A 116 -11.28 -14.13 9.82
C LEU A 116 -11.71 -13.23 11.00
N LEU A 117 -10.76 -12.51 11.59
CA LEU A 117 -11.06 -11.57 12.67
C LEU A 117 -11.96 -10.44 12.17
N SER A 118 -11.62 -9.85 11.02
CA SER A 118 -12.45 -8.81 10.39
C SER A 118 -13.83 -9.32 10.05
N TRP A 119 -13.93 -10.52 9.48
CA TRP A 119 -15.19 -11.17 9.20
C TRP A 119 -16.03 -11.38 10.46
N ALA A 120 -15.43 -11.91 11.53
CA ALA A 120 -16.10 -12.13 12.79
C ALA A 120 -16.61 -10.82 13.41
N MET A 121 -15.84 -9.73 13.29
CA MET A 121 -16.27 -8.41 13.77
C MET A 121 -17.41 -7.83 12.93
N MET A 122 -17.35 -7.96 11.61
CA MET A 122 -18.37 -7.43 10.69
C MET A 122 -19.69 -8.19 10.75
N THR A 123 -19.66 -9.48 11.09
CA THR A 123 -20.86 -10.34 11.18
C THR A 123 -21.42 -10.44 12.60
N ARG A 124 -20.81 -9.77 13.55
CA ARG A 124 -21.27 -9.76 14.93
C ARG A 124 -22.63 -9.06 15.04
N PRO A 125 -23.63 -9.67 15.70
CA PRO A 125 -24.92 -9.01 15.92
C PRO A 125 -24.73 -7.78 16.81
N PHE A 126 -25.15 -6.61 16.32
CA PHE A 126 -25.18 -5.39 17.13
C PHE A 126 -26.41 -5.39 18.00
N SER A 127 -26.23 -5.28 19.32
CA SER A 127 -27.34 -5.18 20.27
C SER A 127 -28.04 -3.81 20.20
N GLN A 128 -27.28 -2.73 20.17
CA GLN A 128 -27.73 -1.36 19.94
C GLN A 128 -26.62 -0.53 19.33
N SER A 129 -26.99 0.26 18.31
CA SER A 129 -26.03 1.17 17.67
C SER A 129 -26.08 2.54 18.34
N ILE A 130 -24.92 3.15 18.57
CA ILE A 130 -24.78 4.53 19.01
C ILE A 130 -25.03 5.54 17.88
N SER A 131 -25.11 5.08 16.62
CA SER A 131 -25.30 5.92 15.44
C SER A 131 -26.45 6.91 15.52
N PRO A 132 -27.65 6.57 16.05
CA PRO A 132 -28.76 7.52 16.15
C PRO A 132 -28.43 8.76 16.98
N PHE A 133 -27.59 8.62 18.00
CA PHE A 133 -27.11 9.73 18.81
C PHE A 133 -26.36 10.76 17.97
N PHE A 134 -25.38 10.31 17.17
CA PHE A 134 -24.58 11.19 16.34
C PHE A 134 -25.37 11.77 15.16
N LEU A 135 -26.25 10.96 14.54
CA LEU A 135 -27.11 11.42 13.46
C LEU A 135 -28.03 12.56 13.89
N ALA A 136 -28.57 12.50 15.10
CA ALA A 136 -29.47 13.53 15.61
C ALA A 136 -28.75 14.84 15.99
N ARG A 137 -27.48 14.75 16.39
CA ARG A 137 -26.73 15.88 16.98
C ARG A 137 -25.68 16.50 16.07
N ALA A 138 -25.24 15.81 15.01
CA ALA A 138 -24.18 16.29 14.15
C ALA A 138 -24.46 17.67 13.55
N LEU A 139 -25.68 17.92 13.07
CA LEU A 139 -26.04 19.20 12.48
C LEU A 139 -26.30 20.29 13.55
N PRO A 140 -27.15 20.07 14.59
CA PRO A 140 -27.46 21.13 15.55
C PRO A 140 -26.32 21.44 16.53
N GLU A 141 -25.51 20.49 16.92
CA GLU A 141 -24.43 20.68 17.89
C GLU A 141 -23.06 20.82 17.23
N GLY A 142 -22.76 20.04 16.19
CA GLY A 142 -21.48 20.03 15.49
C GLY A 142 -21.44 20.90 14.23
N GLY A 143 -22.55 21.50 13.82
CA GLY A 143 -22.62 22.47 12.71
C GLY A 143 -22.34 21.90 11.32
N GLY A 144 -22.27 20.57 11.15
CA GLY A 144 -21.93 19.90 9.89
C GLY A 144 -22.96 18.86 9.46
N SER A 145 -23.23 18.77 8.17
CA SER A 145 -24.11 17.76 7.58
C SER A 145 -23.44 16.38 7.42
N ASN A 146 -22.10 16.34 7.37
CA ASN A 146 -21.35 15.10 7.30
C ASN A 146 -21.03 14.60 8.72
N VAL A 147 -21.81 13.61 9.16
CA VAL A 147 -21.73 13.07 10.52
C VAL A 147 -20.34 12.49 10.84
N VAL A 148 -19.67 11.86 9.86
CA VAL A 148 -18.33 11.28 10.06
C VAL A 148 -17.31 12.37 10.33
N ASN A 149 -17.33 13.44 9.53
CA ASN A 149 -16.41 14.56 9.73
C ASN A 149 -16.67 15.28 11.05
N VAL A 150 -17.94 15.51 11.40
CA VAL A 150 -18.30 16.10 12.70
C VAL A 150 -17.83 15.25 13.87
N MET A 151 -17.95 13.94 13.74
CA MET A 151 -17.49 13.01 14.77
C MET A 151 -15.96 13.11 14.96
N LEU A 152 -15.19 13.15 13.88
CA LEU A 152 -13.73 13.21 13.93
C LEU A 152 -13.18 14.57 14.38
N VAL A 153 -13.87 15.66 14.05
CA VAL A 153 -13.37 17.03 14.30
C VAL A 153 -13.86 17.56 15.65
N ASP A 154 -15.12 17.26 16.04
CA ASP A 154 -15.75 17.84 17.22
C ASP A 154 -15.98 16.83 18.34
N PHE A 155 -16.83 15.84 18.14
CA PHE A 155 -17.18 14.88 19.22
C PHE A 155 -15.99 14.03 19.69
N ARG A 156 -15.07 13.72 18.79
CA ARG A 156 -13.87 12.91 19.05
C ARG A 156 -12.59 13.60 18.57
N GLY A 157 -12.50 14.91 18.67
CA GLY A 157 -11.36 15.70 18.23
C GLY A 157 -10.01 15.27 18.83
N TYR A 158 -10.01 14.65 20.00
CA TYR A 158 -8.81 14.09 20.62
C TYR A 158 -8.17 12.96 19.81
N ASP A 159 -8.97 12.14 19.13
CA ASP A 159 -8.44 11.06 18.28
C ASP A 159 -7.65 11.66 17.12
N THR A 160 -8.20 12.68 16.47
CA THR A 160 -7.53 13.40 15.38
C THR A 160 -6.28 14.14 15.86
N MET A 161 -6.30 14.72 17.06
CA MET A 161 -5.11 15.33 17.65
C MET A 161 -4.01 14.29 17.93
N GLY A 162 -4.38 13.09 18.38
CA GLY A 162 -3.47 11.97 18.55
C GLY A 162 -2.81 11.56 17.23
N GLU A 163 -3.60 11.43 16.17
CA GLU A 163 -3.12 11.10 14.82
C GLU A 163 -2.12 12.14 14.29
N ILE A 164 -2.44 13.44 14.42
CA ILE A 164 -1.54 14.53 14.02
C ILE A 164 -0.23 14.47 14.81
N THR A 165 -0.27 14.17 16.09
CA THR A 165 0.91 14.04 16.94
C THR A 165 1.80 12.87 16.48
N VAL A 166 1.22 11.72 16.18
CA VAL A 166 1.93 10.55 15.65
C VAL A 166 2.55 10.88 14.29
N LEU A 167 1.80 11.49 13.37
CA LEU A 167 2.31 11.90 12.07
C LEU A 167 3.47 12.89 12.19
N SER A 168 3.39 13.83 13.11
CA SER A 168 4.46 14.79 13.39
C SER A 168 5.72 14.09 13.91
N ALA A 169 5.57 13.15 14.83
CA ALA A 169 6.68 12.34 15.33
C ALA A 169 7.33 11.49 14.23
N VAL A 170 6.53 10.88 13.36
CA VAL A 170 7.02 10.12 12.19
C VAL A 170 7.76 11.04 11.22
N ALA A 171 7.21 12.22 10.91
CA ALA A 171 7.86 13.20 10.03
C ALA A 171 9.22 13.63 10.57
N LEU A 172 9.32 13.90 11.87
CA LEU A 172 10.59 14.23 12.54
C LEU A 172 11.59 13.07 12.50
N ALA A 173 11.13 11.84 12.72
CA ALA A 173 11.96 10.66 12.64
C ALA A 173 12.50 10.44 11.21
N VAL A 174 11.64 10.56 10.20
CA VAL A 174 12.03 10.47 8.78
C VAL A 174 13.03 11.58 8.44
N TYR A 175 12.76 12.81 8.85
CA TYR A 175 13.68 13.93 8.65
C TYR A 175 15.06 13.66 9.29
N ALA A 176 15.09 13.17 10.52
CA ALA A 176 16.33 12.83 11.22
C ALA A 176 17.13 11.74 10.50
N LEU A 177 16.45 10.71 9.97
CA LEU A 177 17.06 9.64 9.18
C LEU A 177 17.61 10.17 7.85
N LEU A 178 16.82 10.95 7.12
CA LEU A 178 17.20 11.50 5.81
C LEU A 178 18.34 12.50 5.92
N ARG A 179 18.44 13.27 7.00
CA ARG A 179 19.54 14.20 7.25
C ARG A 179 20.90 13.51 7.26
N ARG A 180 20.97 12.26 7.70
CA ARG A 180 22.21 11.45 7.72
C ARG A 180 22.38 10.58 6.48
N PHE A 181 21.33 10.42 5.67
CA PHE A 181 21.36 9.55 4.50
C PHE A 181 22.20 10.21 3.40
N ARG A 182 23.32 9.57 3.08
CA ARG A 182 24.15 9.90 1.92
C ARG A 182 24.08 8.72 0.97
N PRO A 183 23.35 8.83 -0.15
CA PRO A 183 23.29 7.75 -1.12
C PRO A 183 24.70 7.48 -1.69
N PRO A 184 25.03 6.22 -2.03
CA PRO A 184 26.28 5.88 -2.68
C PRO A 184 26.49 6.73 -3.94
N ARG A 185 27.71 7.20 -4.20
CA ARG A 185 28.02 8.04 -5.37
C ARG A 185 27.62 7.42 -6.71
N GLU A 186 27.61 6.10 -6.77
CA GLU A 186 27.19 5.33 -7.95
C GLU A 186 25.70 5.47 -8.27
N SER A 187 24.84 5.62 -7.26
CA SER A 187 23.39 5.79 -7.44
C SER A 187 23.00 7.20 -7.88
N THR A 188 23.89 8.17 -7.71
CA THR A 188 23.68 9.56 -8.13
C THR A 188 24.19 9.86 -9.54
N ARG A 189 24.94 8.95 -10.16
CA ARG A 189 25.40 9.12 -11.55
C ARG A 189 24.25 8.87 -12.50
N LEU A 190 24.01 9.83 -13.39
CA LEU A 190 23.06 9.64 -14.50
C LEU A 190 23.52 8.48 -15.38
N PRO A 191 22.62 7.68 -15.97
CA PRO A 191 22.96 6.56 -16.84
C PRO A 191 23.87 6.95 -18.01
N SER A 192 23.79 8.20 -18.47
CA SER A 192 24.63 8.76 -19.53
C SER A 192 26.11 8.99 -19.14
N GLN A 193 26.41 8.94 -17.83
CA GLN A 193 27.77 9.09 -17.31
C GLN A 193 28.46 7.76 -16.99
N GLN A 194 27.75 6.64 -17.11
CA GLN A 194 28.42 5.34 -17.14
C GLN A 194 29.18 5.22 -18.48
N ARG A 195 30.46 5.55 -18.43
CA ARG A 195 31.36 5.25 -19.56
C ARG A 195 31.21 3.76 -19.84
N LEU A 196 30.90 3.44 -21.10
CA LEU A 196 31.00 2.08 -21.61
C LEU A 196 32.40 1.55 -21.25
N PRO A 197 32.51 0.28 -20.82
CA PRO A 197 33.81 -0.33 -20.60
C PRO A 197 34.68 -0.13 -21.87
N PRO A 198 35.96 0.19 -21.72
CA PRO A 198 36.86 0.49 -22.86
C PRO A 198 36.93 -0.64 -23.90
N ASP A 199 36.58 -1.83 -23.51
CA ASP A 199 36.60 -3.04 -24.34
C ASP A 199 35.49 -3.05 -25.42
N ILE A 200 34.40 -2.30 -25.25
CA ILE A 200 33.29 -2.22 -26.22
C ILE A 200 33.60 -1.17 -27.32
N VAL A 201 34.48 -0.25 -27.04
CA VAL A 201 34.87 0.81 -28.03
C VAL A 201 35.84 0.29 -29.07
N THR A 202 36.61 -0.75 -28.76
CA THR A 202 37.61 -1.36 -29.66
C THR A 202 37.01 -2.34 -30.67
N ASP A 203 35.82 -2.88 -30.41
CA ASP A 203 35.14 -3.83 -31.31
C ASP A 203 34.23 -3.15 -32.37
N LEU A 204 34.15 -1.81 -32.37
CA LEU A 204 33.30 -1.01 -33.27
C LEU A 204 34.14 -0.16 -34.27
N VAL A 205 35.46 -0.32 -34.32
CA VAL A 205 36.37 0.24 -35.33
C VAL A 205 37.00 -0.87 -36.13
#